data_58e64e722a43bfaaba649632b27a98a1
#
_entry.id   58e64e722a43bfaaba649632b27a98a1
#
_cell.length_a   1.000
_cell.length_b   1.000
_cell.length_c   1.000
_cell.angle_alpha   90.00
_cell.angle_beta   90.00
_cell.angle_gamma   90.00
#
_symmetry.space_group_name_H-M   'P 1'
#
loop_
_entity.id
_entity.type
_entity.pdbx_description
1 polymer ?
#
loop_
_entity_poly.entity_id
_entity_poly.type
_entity_poly.pdbx_seq_one_letter_code
_entity_poly.pdbx_strand_id
1 'polypeptide(L)'
;MTRQEFINLVKRTGLELKYEFYNECEGHFNGEAICGYRLKKSDGTCPKWCRNSLIIYNDGHFSGKWSNKVSEAEKLIYEELAQKKLRVIQKKLEQIKKDFE
;
A
#
# COMPACT_ATOMS: atom_id res chain seq x y z
N MET A 1 -3.51 7.13 -13.37
CA MET A 1 -2.56 5.99 -13.30
C MET A 1 -3.17 4.78 -13.97
N THR A 2 -2.41 4.08 -14.78
CA THR A 2 -2.85 2.82 -15.39
C THR A 2 -2.54 1.65 -14.44
N ARG A 3 -3.19 0.51 -14.68
CA ARG A 3 -2.92 -0.72 -13.93
C ARG A 3 -1.45 -1.16 -14.07
N GLN A 4 -0.89 -1.05 -15.28
CA GLN A 4 0.50 -1.42 -15.51
C GLN A 4 1.48 -0.51 -14.75
N GLU A 5 1.18 0.79 -14.69
CA GLU A 5 1.96 1.72 -13.89
C GLU A 5 1.93 1.37 -12.41
N PHE A 6 0.78 0.95 -11.89
CA PHE A 6 0.64 0.48 -10.51
C PHE A 6 1.47 -0.79 -10.28
N ILE A 7 1.39 -1.77 -11.18
CA ILE A 7 2.15 -3.01 -11.07
C ILE A 7 3.66 -2.72 -11.06
N ASN A 8 4.12 -1.86 -11.97
CA ASN A 8 5.53 -1.47 -12.04
C ASN A 8 5.98 -0.78 -10.75
N LEU A 9 5.12 0.06 -10.19
CA LEU A 9 5.39 0.80 -8.96
C LEU A 9 5.52 -0.15 -7.76
N VAL A 10 4.63 -1.13 -7.63
CA VAL A 10 4.67 -2.15 -6.59
C VAL A 10 5.99 -2.93 -6.66
N LYS A 11 6.38 -3.36 -7.84
CA LYS A 11 7.63 -4.10 -8.04
C LYS A 11 8.86 -3.24 -7.73
N ARG A 12 8.87 -1.99 -8.19
CA ARG A 12 9.99 -1.07 -7.97
C ARG A 12 10.18 -0.72 -6.49
N THR A 13 9.12 -0.64 -5.73
CA THR A 13 9.18 -0.33 -4.30
C THR A 13 9.43 -1.55 -3.42
N GLY A 14 9.55 -2.74 -4.01
CA GLY A 14 9.87 -3.96 -3.27
C GLY A 14 8.68 -4.62 -2.59
N LEU A 15 7.47 -4.21 -2.93
CA LEU A 15 6.25 -4.81 -2.38
C LEU A 15 5.90 -6.10 -3.13
N GLU A 16 5.23 -7.02 -2.44
CA GLU A 16 4.67 -8.22 -3.04
C GLU A 16 3.34 -7.87 -3.71
N LEU A 17 3.22 -8.19 -5.00
CA LEU A 17 1.99 -7.96 -5.75
C LEU A 17 1.00 -9.08 -5.48
N LYS A 18 -0.22 -8.72 -5.07
CA LYS A 18 -1.33 -9.65 -4.91
C LYS A 18 -2.53 -9.19 -5.73
N TYR A 19 -3.25 -10.14 -6.30
CA TYR A 19 -4.44 -9.87 -7.08
C TYR A 19 -5.68 -10.17 -6.24
N GLU A 20 -6.59 -9.19 -6.22
CA GLU A 20 -7.88 -9.31 -5.59
C GLU A 20 -8.97 -9.63 -6.65
N PHE A 21 -10.14 -10.06 -6.19
CA PHE A 21 -11.28 -10.24 -7.09
C PHE A 21 -11.66 -8.91 -7.75
N TYR A 22 -12.22 -8.96 -8.96
CA TYR A 22 -12.70 -7.79 -9.73
C TYR A 22 -11.61 -6.84 -10.21
N ASN A 23 -10.46 -7.38 -10.61
CA ASN A 23 -9.35 -6.62 -11.21
C ASN A 23 -8.66 -5.61 -10.28
N GLU A 24 -8.86 -5.72 -8.98
CA GLU A 24 -8.08 -4.94 -8.03
C GLU A 24 -6.75 -5.64 -7.76
N CYS A 25 -5.68 -4.84 -7.65
CA CYS A 25 -4.35 -5.31 -7.27
C CYS A 25 -3.96 -4.64 -5.97
N GLU A 26 -3.13 -5.32 -5.18
CA GLU A 26 -2.59 -4.77 -3.94
C GLU A 26 -1.09 -4.98 -3.85
N GLY A 27 -0.38 -4.07 -3.18
CA GLY A 27 1.01 -4.24 -2.80
C GLY A 27 1.11 -4.56 -1.32
N HIS A 28 1.82 -5.62 -0.96
CA HIS A 28 1.94 -6.13 0.41
C HIS A 28 3.38 -6.07 0.91
N PHE A 29 3.54 -5.81 2.20
CA PHE A 29 4.81 -5.87 2.91
C PHE A 29 4.61 -6.70 4.18
N ASN A 30 5.39 -7.79 4.32
CA ASN A 30 5.27 -8.73 5.44
C ASN A 30 3.84 -9.23 5.67
N GLY A 31 3.13 -9.53 4.58
CA GLY A 31 1.76 -10.04 4.63
C GLY A 31 0.69 -8.99 4.89
N GLU A 32 1.05 -7.72 4.99
CA GLU A 32 0.12 -6.63 5.26
C GLU A 32 -0.05 -5.76 4.02
N ALA A 33 -1.29 -5.40 3.69
CA ALA A 33 -1.59 -4.52 2.56
C ALA A 33 -1.07 -3.11 2.84
N ILE A 34 -0.24 -2.59 1.92
CA ILE A 34 0.31 -1.23 2.00
C ILE A 34 -0.44 -0.31 1.05
N CYS A 35 -0.74 -0.79 -0.15
CA CYS A 35 -1.44 0.01 -1.15
C CYS A 35 -2.35 -0.86 -2.00
N GLY A 36 -3.32 -0.23 -2.65
CA GLY A 36 -4.24 -0.89 -3.56
C GLY A 36 -4.51 -0.03 -4.79
N TYR A 37 -4.90 -0.67 -5.87
CA TYR A 37 -5.29 0.02 -7.09
C TYR A 37 -6.79 -0.06 -7.28
N ARG A 38 -7.44 1.08 -7.39
CA ARG A 38 -8.89 1.19 -7.61
C ARG A 38 -9.20 1.37 -9.07
N LEU A 39 -9.92 0.40 -9.63
CA LEU A 39 -10.45 0.48 -10.99
C LEU A 39 -11.89 0.98 -10.97
N LYS A 40 -12.31 1.56 -12.08
CA LYS A 40 -13.71 1.86 -12.30
C LYS A 40 -14.46 0.55 -12.45
N LYS A 41 -15.27 0.18 -11.47
CA LYS A 41 -16.15 -0.98 -11.59
C LYS A 41 -17.34 -0.67 -12.49
N SER A 42 -17.79 -1.65 -13.26
CA SER A 42 -18.94 -1.51 -14.15
C SER A 42 -20.24 -1.19 -13.41
N ASP A 43 -20.33 -1.55 -12.14
CA ASP A 43 -21.49 -1.30 -11.29
C ASP A 43 -21.48 0.07 -10.59
N GLY A 44 -20.46 0.89 -10.83
CA GLY A 44 -20.36 2.22 -10.28
C GLY A 44 -20.00 2.31 -8.80
N THR A 45 -19.59 1.19 -8.16
CA THR A 45 -19.31 1.17 -6.71
C THR A 45 -18.03 1.88 -6.32
N CYS A 46 -17.14 2.18 -7.26
CA CYS A 46 -15.91 2.92 -6.98
C CYS A 46 -16.16 4.43 -7.08
N PRO A 47 -15.90 5.21 -6.02
CA PRO A 47 -16.02 6.67 -6.08
C PRO A 47 -15.18 7.28 -7.19
N LYS A 48 -15.69 8.34 -7.82
CA LYS A 48 -15.01 8.99 -8.96
C LYS A 48 -13.61 9.49 -8.59
N TRP A 49 -13.42 9.99 -7.39
CA TRP A 49 -12.15 10.58 -6.95
C TRP A 49 -11.00 9.58 -6.83
N CYS A 50 -11.30 8.30 -6.59
CA CYS A 50 -10.26 7.28 -6.42
C CYS A 50 -10.13 6.32 -7.62
N ARG A 51 -10.87 6.55 -8.70
CA ARG A 51 -10.78 5.70 -9.90
C ARG A 51 -9.42 5.82 -10.57
N ASN A 52 -8.86 4.69 -10.97
CA ASN A 52 -7.53 4.62 -11.59
C ASN A 52 -6.47 5.27 -10.72
N SER A 53 -6.60 5.09 -9.40
CA SER A 53 -5.71 5.68 -8.41
C SER A 53 -5.12 4.63 -7.49
N LEU A 54 -3.93 4.92 -6.99
CA LEU A 54 -3.34 4.16 -5.89
C LEU A 54 -3.85 4.74 -4.58
N ILE A 55 -4.32 3.85 -3.70
CA ILE A 55 -4.72 4.23 -2.33
C ILE A 55 -3.76 3.59 -1.34
N ILE A 56 -3.57 4.23 -0.20
CA ILE A 56 -2.70 3.73 0.88
C ILE A 56 -3.57 3.15 1.99
N TYR A 57 -3.21 1.94 2.42
CA TYR A 57 -3.84 1.27 3.55
C TYR A 57 -3.03 1.47 4.83
N ASN A 58 -3.72 1.60 5.94
CA ASN A 58 -3.12 1.62 7.27
C ASN A 58 -3.92 0.69 8.17
N ASP A 59 -3.26 -0.36 8.70
CA ASP A 59 -3.87 -1.38 9.55
C ASP A 59 -5.13 -2.02 8.92
N GLY A 60 -5.06 -2.29 7.61
CA GLY A 60 -6.14 -2.92 6.85
C GLY A 60 -7.26 -2.00 6.41
N HIS A 61 -7.17 -0.71 6.72
CA HIS A 61 -8.18 0.29 6.36
C HIS A 61 -7.60 1.37 5.46
N PHE A 62 -8.47 1.99 4.67
CA PHE A 62 -8.08 3.13 3.84
C PHE A 62 -7.63 4.30 4.73
N SER A 63 -6.40 4.77 4.52
CA SER A 63 -5.80 5.83 5.34
C SER A 63 -6.27 7.24 5.00
N GLY A 64 -6.98 7.42 3.89
CA GLY A 64 -7.32 8.73 3.36
C GLY A 64 -6.30 9.29 2.38
N LYS A 65 -5.15 8.63 2.21
CA LYS A 65 -4.10 9.05 1.27
C LYS A 65 -4.24 8.30 -0.05
N TRP A 66 -4.20 9.03 -1.15
CA TRP A 66 -4.32 8.45 -2.49
C TRP A 66 -3.68 9.38 -3.52
N SER A 67 -3.33 8.83 -4.68
CA SER A 67 -2.86 9.63 -5.81
C SER A 67 -3.06 8.88 -7.12
N ASN A 68 -3.34 9.62 -8.19
CA ASN A 68 -3.37 9.09 -9.55
C ASN A 68 -2.10 9.41 -10.34
N LYS A 69 -1.13 10.06 -9.70
CA LYS A 69 0.18 10.39 -10.28
C LYS A 69 1.24 9.43 -9.77
N VAL A 70 2.01 8.84 -10.69
CA VAL A 70 3.03 7.83 -10.35
C VAL A 70 4.04 8.34 -9.34
N SER A 71 4.60 9.53 -9.56
CA SER A 71 5.63 10.10 -8.68
C SER A 71 5.12 10.36 -7.26
N GLU A 72 3.91 10.88 -7.14
CA GLU A 72 3.28 11.15 -5.85
C GLU A 72 2.90 9.85 -5.14
N ALA A 73 2.37 8.89 -5.88
CA ALA A 73 2.04 7.56 -5.36
C ALA A 73 3.28 6.84 -4.82
N GLU A 74 4.40 6.92 -5.53
CA GLU A 74 5.66 6.32 -5.09
C GLU A 74 6.12 6.92 -3.75
N LYS A 75 6.02 8.22 -3.62
CA LYS A 75 6.34 8.92 -2.37
C LYS A 75 5.47 8.45 -1.21
N LEU A 76 4.17 8.31 -1.46
CA LEU A 76 3.23 7.82 -0.45
C LEU A 76 3.56 6.39 0.00
N ILE A 77 3.94 5.52 -0.93
CA ILE A 77 4.36 4.15 -0.62
C ILE A 77 5.59 4.17 0.29
N TYR A 78 6.62 4.94 -0.06
CA TYR A 78 7.85 5.00 0.74
C TYR A 78 7.60 5.57 2.13
N GLU A 79 6.73 6.54 2.27
CA GLU A 79 6.35 7.10 3.58
C GLU A 79 5.69 6.04 4.45
N GLU A 80 4.76 5.26 3.90
CA GLU A 80 4.09 4.19 4.63
C GLU A 80 5.06 3.05 4.99
N LEU A 81 5.93 2.67 4.06
CA LEU A 81 6.95 1.64 4.30
C LEU A 81 7.92 2.05 5.41
N ALA A 82 8.32 3.32 5.44
CA ALA A 82 9.19 3.83 6.49
C ALA A 82 8.56 3.68 7.87
N GLN A 83 7.27 3.99 7.99
CA GLN A 83 6.53 3.81 9.24
C GLN A 83 6.43 2.34 9.64
N LYS A 84 6.15 1.44 8.70
CA LYS A 84 6.05 0.00 8.95
C LYS A 84 7.40 -0.58 9.41
N LYS A 85 8.48 -0.22 8.73
CA LYS A 85 9.83 -0.65 9.11
C LYS A 85 10.22 -0.14 10.49
N LEU A 86 9.88 1.09 10.81
CA LEU A 86 10.16 1.67 12.13
C LEU A 86 9.43 0.90 13.24
N ARG A 87 8.15 0.54 13.03
CA ARG A 87 7.38 -0.26 13.98
C ARG A 87 8.03 -1.62 14.24
N VAL A 88 8.50 -2.29 13.18
CA VAL A 88 9.19 -3.59 13.30
C VAL A 88 10.46 -3.45 14.12
N ILE A 89 11.26 -2.41 13.88
CA ILE A 89 12.47 -2.12 14.64
C ILE A 89 12.15 -1.86 16.11
N GLN A 90 11.14 -1.06 16.39
CA GLN A 90 10.71 -0.76 17.76
C GLN A 90 10.29 -2.01 18.52
N LYS A 91 9.53 -2.90 17.89
CA LYS A 91 9.13 -4.18 18.49
C LYS A 91 10.33 -5.06 18.82
N LYS A 92 11.31 -5.12 17.93
CA LYS A 92 12.56 -5.88 18.16
C LYS A 92 13.36 -5.31 19.33
N LEU A 93 13.46 -3.98 19.42
CA LEU A 93 14.16 -3.32 20.52
C LEU A 93 13.46 -3.58 21.86
N GLU A 94 12.15 -3.52 21.90
CA GLU A 94 11.37 -3.84 23.11
C GLU A 94 11.59 -5.28 23.54
N GLN A 95 11.61 -6.23 22.61
CA GLN A 95 11.87 -7.64 22.91
C GLN A 95 13.27 -7.85 23.48
N ILE A 96 14.28 -7.23 22.88
CA ILE A 96 15.66 -7.29 23.36
C ILE A 96 15.75 -6.72 24.77
N LYS A 97 15.12 -5.59 25.02
CA LYS A 97 15.09 -4.95 26.33
C LYS A 97 14.47 -5.85 27.38
N LYS A 98 13.37 -6.54 27.07
CA LYS A 98 12.74 -7.51 27.97
C LYS A 98 13.65 -8.67 28.31
N ASP A 99 14.41 -9.17 27.33
CA ASP A 99 15.33 -10.29 27.53
C ASP A 99 16.48 -9.97 28.49
N PHE A 100 16.76 -8.68 28.67
CA PHE A 100 17.82 -8.20 29.57
C PHE A 100 17.31 -7.65 30.92
N GLU A 101 16.03 -7.71 31.16
CA GLU A 101 15.45 -7.29 32.44
C GLU A 101 15.43 -8.42 33.49
#